data_eba269240e6d338b86a1af1fecb3d54d
#
_entry.id   eba269240e6d338b86a1af1fecb3d54d
#
_cell.length_a   1.000
_cell.length_b   1.000
_cell.length_c   1.000
_cell.angle_alpha   90.00
_cell.angle_beta   90.00
_cell.angle_gamma   90.00
#
_symmetry.space_group_name_H-M   'P 1'
#
loop_
_entity.id
_entity.type
_entity.pdbx_description
1 polymer ?
#
loop_
_entity_poly.entity_id
_entity_poly.type
_entity_poly.pdbx_seq_one_letter_code
_entity_poly.pdbx_strand_id
1 'polypeptide(L)'
;CLVQGYDGKLYWSMGDRGVDVKTVDGKRISNPHSGCILRSNLDGTDFEIYATGLRNCQYFDFDDYGNIFSVDHDADFQGEMERLVYLPEGSDSGWRMYYQYRTSTRHMKSSRNTLYNPWMAEKMWVPYHKGQPTHLLPPIENSWNAPASFSFQPGAALGGKYQNHFFLGGRGEIRAFQMFADGANFKRQGDDIIVSGLSDQVLTSTFAPDGKLYFTLWNRRPAISPL
;
A
#
# COMPACT_ATOMS: atom_id res chain seq x y z
N CYS A 1 0.04 -6.21 7.50
CA CYS A 1 -0.75 -5.21 8.23
C CYS A 1 -2.12 -5.78 8.57
N LEU A 2 -2.66 -5.43 9.74
CA LEU A 2 -4.00 -5.77 10.22
C LEU A 2 -4.61 -4.51 10.83
N VAL A 3 -5.76 -4.07 10.33
CA VAL A 3 -6.44 -2.84 10.77
C VAL A 3 -7.93 -3.12 10.95
N GLN A 4 -8.54 -2.57 11.98
CA GLN A 4 -9.99 -2.58 12.15
C GLN A 4 -10.59 -1.38 11.44
N GLY A 5 -11.53 -1.62 10.53
CA GLY A 5 -12.25 -0.58 9.83
C GLY A 5 -13.35 0.06 10.68
N TYR A 6 -13.89 1.19 10.22
CA TYR A 6 -15.00 1.90 10.88
C TYR A 6 -16.32 1.12 10.83
N ASP A 7 -16.43 0.14 9.95
CA ASP A 7 -17.54 -0.82 9.88
C ASP A 7 -17.45 -1.95 10.93
N GLY A 8 -16.39 -1.92 11.76
CA GLY A 8 -16.13 -2.91 12.79
C GLY A 8 -15.49 -4.21 12.29
N LYS A 9 -15.25 -4.34 10.98
CA LYS A 9 -14.59 -5.51 10.39
C LYS A 9 -13.07 -5.43 10.49
N LEU A 10 -12.40 -6.57 10.38
CA LEU A 10 -10.96 -6.67 10.26
C LEU A 10 -10.56 -6.63 8.79
N TYR A 11 -9.52 -5.86 8.50
CA TYR A 11 -8.90 -5.75 7.19
C TYR A 11 -7.42 -6.14 7.28
N TRP A 12 -6.91 -6.85 6.28
CA TRP A 12 -5.48 -7.13 6.19
C TRP A 12 -5.01 -7.29 4.76
N SER A 13 -3.75 -7.00 4.55
CA SER A 13 -3.10 -7.11 3.24
C SER A 13 -2.47 -8.49 3.04
N MET A 14 -2.50 -8.95 1.81
CA MET A 14 -1.83 -10.14 1.32
C MET A 14 -0.96 -9.78 0.12
N GLY A 15 0.28 -10.25 0.10
CA GLY A 15 1.20 -10.01 -1.01
C GLY A 15 0.87 -10.79 -2.27
N ASP A 16 1.69 -10.61 -3.29
CA ASP A 16 1.51 -11.04 -4.68
C ASP A 16 1.34 -12.54 -4.92
N ARG A 17 1.72 -13.38 -3.97
CA ARG A 17 1.43 -14.81 -4.03
C ARG A 17 -0.04 -15.12 -3.83
N GLY A 18 -0.80 -14.10 -3.43
CA GLY A 18 -2.24 -14.16 -3.30
C GLY A 18 -2.74 -15.05 -2.16
N VAL A 19 -3.99 -15.44 -2.28
CA VAL A 19 -4.69 -16.26 -1.28
C VAL A 19 -5.48 -17.37 -1.98
N ASP A 20 -5.52 -18.54 -1.36
CA ASP A 20 -6.42 -19.63 -1.72
C ASP A 20 -6.74 -20.42 -0.45
N VAL A 21 -7.87 -20.10 0.17
CA VAL A 21 -8.25 -20.63 1.47
C VAL A 21 -9.71 -21.06 1.49
N LYS A 22 -10.02 -21.98 2.40
CA LYS A 22 -11.38 -22.33 2.77
C LYS A 22 -11.74 -21.63 4.07
N THR A 23 -12.84 -20.89 4.05
CA THR A 23 -13.33 -20.13 5.21
C THR A 23 -14.00 -21.04 6.25
N VAL A 24 -14.27 -20.52 7.43
CA VAL A 24 -14.93 -21.26 8.52
C VAL A 24 -16.33 -21.73 8.14
N ASP A 25 -17.03 -21.00 7.28
CA ASP A 25 -18.35 -21.32 6.74
C ASP A 25 -18.28 -22.20 5.48
N GLY A 26 -17.08 -22.65 5.09
CA GLY A 26 -16.86 -23.61 4.01
C GLY A 26 -16.73 -23.01 2.61
N LYS A 27 -16.83 -21.70 2.46
CA LYS A 27 -16.63 -20.97 1.20
C LYS A 27 -15.14 -20.98 0.80
N ARG A 28 -14.84 -21.13 -0.49
CA ARG A 28 -13.47 -20.96 -1.00
C ARG A 28 -13.26 -19.52 -1.45
N ILE A 29 -12.20 -18.89 -0.96
CA ILE A 29 -11.72 -17.57 -1.37
C ILE A 29 -10.40 -17.75 -2.10
N SER A 30 -10.33 -17.32 -3.36
CA SER A 30 -9.14 -17.52 -4.20
C SER A 30 -8.80 -16.26 -5.00
N ASN A 31 -7.58 -15.80 -4.84
CA ASN A 31 -6.92 -14.76 -5.63
C ASN A 31 -5.43 -15.11 -5.77
N PRO A 32 -5.06 -16.05 -6.66
CA PRO A 32 -3.75 -16.70 -6.63
C PRO A 32 -2.61 -15.90 -7.27
N HIS A 33 -2.89 -14.80 -7.97
CA HIS A 33 -1.91 -14.16 -8.87
C HIS A 33 -1.70 -12.67 -8.61
N SER A 34 -2.23 -12.14 -7.54
CA SER A 34 -1.96 -10.78 -7.09
C SER A 34 -2.09 -10.66 -5.59
N GLY A 35 -1.51 -9.61 -5.03
CA GLY A 35 -1.84 -9.16 -3.70
C GLY A 35 -3.27 -8.64 -3.65
N CYS A 36 -3.81 -8.59 -2.44
CA CYS A 36 -5.16 -8.14 -2.18
C CYS A 36 -5.30 -7.56 -0.77
N ILE A 37 -6.38 -6.83 -0.57
CA ILE A 37 -6.91 -6.54 0.75
C ILE A 37 -8.04 -7.52 1.03
N LEU A 38 -8.00 -8.13 2.19
CA LEU A 38 -8.99 -9.07 2.70
C LEU A 38 -9.77 -8.42 3.83
N ARG A 39 -11.03 -8.84 4.00
CA ARG A 39 -11.92 -8.34 5.06
C ARG A 39 -12.71 -9.49 5.67
N SER A 40 -12.97 -9.42 6.98
CA SER A 40 -13.90 -10.33 7.67
C SER A 40 -14.53 -9.67 8.90
N ASN A 41 -15.57 -10.29 9.44
CA ASN A 41 -16.00 -10.02 10.81
C ASN A 41 -14.91 -10.43 11.82
N LEU A 42 -14.99 -9.92 13.06
CA LEU A 42 -14.02 -10.24 14.12
C LEU A 42 -13.96 -11.72 14.48
N ASP A 43 -15.05 -12.45 14.25
CA ASP A 43 -15.15 -13.90 14.48
C ASP A 43 -14.71 -14.75 13.27
N GLY A 44 -14.24 -14.10 12.19
CA GLY A 44 -13.79 -14.75 10.96
C GLY A 44 -14.89 -15.10 9.98
N THR A 45 -16.15 -14.80 10.28
CA THR A 45 -17.26 -14.93 9.31
C THR A 45 -17.23 -13.82 8.27
N ASP A 46 -18.02 -13.95 7.20
CA ASP A 46 -18.07 -12.98 6.08
C ASP A 46 -16.69 -12.65 5.50
N PHE A 47 -15.82 -13.67 5.46
CA PHE A 47 -14.50 -13.51 4.88
C PHE A 47 -14.58 -13.28 3.37
N GLU A 48 -13.97 -12.22 2.89
CA GLU A 48 -14.03 -11.81 1.49
C GLU A 48 -12.76 -11.09 1.01
N ILE A 49 -12.64 -10.97 -0.31
CA ILE A 49 -11.64 -10.12 -0.95
C ILE A 49 -12.26 -8.74 -1.12
N TYR A 50 -11.63 -7.74 -0.53
CA TYR A 50 -12.07 -6.35 -0.61
C TYR A 50 -11.54 -5.62 -1.86
N ALA A 51 -10.24 -5.78 -2.16
CA ALA A 51 -9.58 -5.20 -3.34
C ALA A 51 -8.45 -6.11 -3.82
N THR A 52 -8.16 -6.07 -5.12
CA THR A 52 -7.17 -6.94 -5.79
C THR A 52 -6.16 -6.16 -6.63
N GLY A 53 -5.29 -6.88 -7.32
CA GLY A 53 -4.38 -6.29 -8.30
C GLY A 53 -3.21 -5.54 -7.69
N LEU A 54 -2.81 -5.93 -6.50
CA LEU A 54 -1.68 -5.38 -5.76
C LEU A 54 -0.47 -6.29 -5.86
N ARG A 55 0.71 -5.71 -5.72
CA ARG A 55 1.93 -6.50 -5.57
C ARG A 55 2.17 -6.80 -4.08
N ASN A 56 2.41 -5.81 -3.26
CA ASN A 56 2.68 -6.00 -1.84
C ASN A 56 2.43 -4.73 -1.03
N CYS A 57 1.19 -4.47 -0.65
CA CYS A 57 0.85 -3.43 0.30
C CYS A 57 1.22 -3.90 1.70
N GLN A 58 2.33 -3.43 2.27
CA GLN A 58 2.75 -3.82 3.61
C GLN A 58 1.89 -3.18 4.69
N TYR A 59 1.53 -1.92 4.51
CA TYR A 59 0.63 -1.17 5.38
C TYR A 59 -0.38 -0.38 4.57
N PHE A 60 -1.57 -0.24 5.12
CA PHE A 60 -2.62 0.64 4.65
C PHE A 60 -3.32 1.25 5.86
N ASP A 61 -4.02 2.36 5.63
CA ASP A 61 -4.84 2.97 6.67
C ASP A 61 -6.06 3.65 6.05
N PHE A 62 -7.01 3.99 6.92
CA PHE A 62 -8.26 4.65 6.57
C PHE A 62 -8.13 6.15 6.84
N ASP A 63 -8.72 6.98 5.96
CA ASP A 63 -9.05 8.35 6.33
C ASP A 63 -10.32 8.42 7.19
N ASP A 64 -10.72 9.62 7.62
CA ASP A 64 -11.93 9.85 8.42
C ASP A 64 -13.24 9.43 7.74
N TYR A 65 -13.21 9.20 6.44
CA TYR A 65 -14.38 8.80 5.64
C TYR A 65 -14.40 7.29 5.34
N GLY A 66 -13.42 6.55 5.81
CA GLY A 66 -13.29 5.11 5.55
C GLY A 66 -12.67 4.76 4.20
N ASN A 67 -12.08 5.73 3.51
CA ASN A 67 -11.31 5.44 2.30
C ASN A 67 -9.99 4.75 2.67
N ILE A 68 -9.64 3.68 1.97
CA ILE A 68 -8.39 2.95 2.18
C ILE A 68 -7.33 3.48 1.22
N PHE A 69 -6.17 3.82 1.79
CA PHE A 69 -4.97 4.19 1.04
C PHE A 69 -3.79 3.30 1.45
N SER A 70 -2.91 3.05 0.51
CA SER A 70 -1.70 2.28 0.73
C SER A 70 -0.60 2.69 -0.21
N VAL A 71 0.62 2.24 0.06
CA VAL A 71 1.69 2.18 -0.92
C VAL A 71 1.94 0.74 -1.31
N ASP A 72 1.82 0.46 -2.60
CA ASP A 72 2.05 -0.82 -3.20
C ASP A 72 3.49 -0.91 -3.72
N HIS A 73 4.26 -1.82 -3.15
CA HIS A 73 5.67 -2.00 -3.49
C HIS A 73 5.85 -2.50 -4.92
N ASP A 74 6.89 -2.05 -5.58
CA ASP A 74 7.35 -2.58 -6.85
C ASP A 74 7.88 -4.02 -6.72
N ALA A 75 8.21 -4.64 -7.85
CA ALA A 75 8.84 -5.96 -7.89
C ALA A 75 10.34 -5.89 -8.24
N ASP A 76 10.97 -4.73 -8.04
CA ASP A 76 12.37 -4.44 -8.33
C ASP A 76 12.75 -4.55 -9.82
N PHE A 77 11.82 -4.34 -10.76
CA PHE A 77 12.16 -4.26 -12.17
C PHE A 77 12.71 -2.89 -12.54
N GLN A 78 13.59 -2.87 -13.51
CA GLN A 78 14.12 -1.62 -14.01
C GLN A 78 13.00 -0.72 -14.55
N GLY A 79 12.87 0.48 -13.99
CA GLY A 79 11.85 1.46 -14.37
C GLY A 79 10.49 1.25 -13.70
N GLU A 80 10.29 0.20 -12.92
CA GLU A 80 9.13 0.06 -12.06
C GLU A 80 9.26 0.99 -10.86
N MET A 81 8.14 1.52 -10.39
CA MET A 81 8.07 2.41 -9.24
C MET A 81 7.00 1.92 -8.28
N GLU A 82 7.20 2.22 -7.01
CA GLU A 82 6.16 2.09 -5.99
C GLU A 82 4.93 2.91 -6.37
N ARG A 83 3.76 2.48 -5.93
CA ARG A 83 2.50 3.15 -6.27
C ARG A 83 1.77 3.56 -4.99
N LEU A 84 1.45 4.85 -4.85
CA LEU A 84 0.47 5.31 -3.88
C LEU A 84 -0.92 5.05 -4.46
N VAL A 85 -1.74 4.26 -3.78
CA VAL A 85 -3.00 3.75 -4.30
C VAL A 85 -4.18 4.07 -3.39
N TYR A 86 -5.32 4.38 -4.01
CA TYR A 86 -6.65 4.36 -3.38
C TYR A 86 -7.28 3.00 -3.66
N LEU A 87 -7.86 2.39 -2.66
CA LEU A 87 -8.38 1.01 -2.69
C LEU A 87 -9.88 0.98 -2.35
N PRO A 88 -10.76 1.37 -3.27
CA PRO A 88 -12.20 1.20 -3.06
C PRO A 88 -12.61 -0.27 -3.10
N GLU A 89 -13.73 -0.60 -2.49
CA GLU A 89 -14.30 -1.95 -2.50
C GLU A 89 -14.52 -2.46 -3.93
N GLY A 90 -14.09 -3.70 -4.18
CA GLY A 90 -14.19 -4.35 -5.49
C GLY A 90 -13.18 -3.87 -6.53
N SER A 91 -12.26 -2.98 -6.17
CA SER A 91 -11.26 -2.46 -7.12
C SER A 91 -10.19 -3.48 -7.49
N ASP A 92 -9.60 -3.27 -8.68
CA ASP A 92 -8.46 -3.99 -9.19
C ASP A 92 -7.39 -2.99 -9.66
N SER A 93 -6.24 -2.98 -8.97
CA SER A 93 -5.11 -2.10 -9.30
C SER A 93 -4.20 -2.65 -10.40
N GLY A 94 -4.55 -3.81 -10.98
CA GLY A 94 -4.01 -4.35 -12.23
C GLY A 94 -2.72 -5.14 -12.16
N TRP A 95 -2.05 -5.20 -11.03
CA TRP A 95 -0.85 -6.01 -10.94
C TRP A 95 -1.17 -7.52 -10.94
N ARG A 96 -0.39 -8.31 -11.66
CA ARG A 96 -0.52 -9.77 -11.72
C ARG A 96 0.85 -10.45 -11.76
N MET A 97 1.08 -11.38 -10.85
CA MET A 97 2.22 -12.29 -10.91
C MET A 97 2.11 -13.16 -12.18
N TYR A 98 3.22 -13.53 -12.77
CA TYR A 98 3.33 -14.35 -13.99
C TYR A 98 2.78 -13.72 -15.28
N TYR A 99 1.75 -12.91 -15.23
CA TYR A 99 1.23 -12.24 -16.41
C TYR A 99 2.15 -11.13 -16.88
N GLN A 100 2.61 -10.33 -15.93
CA GLN A 100 3.56 -9.24 -16.18
C GLN A 100 4.98 -9.73 -16.31
N TYR A 101 5.31 -10.82 -15.61
CA TYR A 101 6.63 -11.40 -15.53
C TYR A 101 6.57 -12.85 -16.01
N ARG A 102 6.99 -13.13 -17.21
CA ARG A 102 6.95 -14.47 -17.82
C ARG A 102 7.76 -15.53 -17.08
N THR A 103 8.49 -15.18 -16.03
CA THR A 103 9.33 -16.07 -15.24
C THR A 103 9.02 -15.96 -13.76
N SER A 104 9.33 -17.01 -12.99
CA SER A 104 9.15 -16.99 -11.53
C SER A 104 9.98 -15.89 -10.89
N THR A 105 9.49 -15.32 -9.81
CA THR A 105 10.18 -14.28 -9.03
C THR A 105 11.63 -14.60 -8.66
N ARG A 106 11.97 -15.89 -8.57
CA ARG A 106 13.33 -16.36 -8.28
C ARG A 106 14.33 -16.03 -9.38
N HIS A 107 13.87 -15.88 -10.62
CA HIS A 107 14.69 -15.58 -11.80
C HIS A 107 14.71 -14.09 -12.17
N MET A 108 13.91 -13.28 -11.51
CA MET A 108 13.75 -11.85 -11.81
C MET A 108 15.08 -11.09 -11.74
N LYS A 109 15.92 -11.39 -10.75
CA LYS A 109 17.19 -10.67 -10.54
C LYS A 109 18.22 -10.89 -11.65
N SER A 110 18.19 -12.05 -12.31
CA SER A 110 19.13 -12.38 -13.38
C SER A 110 18.69 -11.97 -14.78
N SER A 111 17.41 -11.65 -14.97
CA SER A 111 16.81 -11.39 -16.27
C SER A 111 16.26 -9.98 -16.45
N ARG A 112 16.54 -9.08 -15.51
CA ARG A 112 16.02 -7.69 -15.49
C ARG A 112 16.18 -6.93 -16.81
N ASN A 113 17.22 -7.21 -17.57
CA ASN A 113 17.57 -6.47 -18.78
C ASN A 113 17.15 -7.16 -20.07
N THR A 114 16.57 -8.36 -20.02
CA THR A 114 16.38 -9.18 -21.24
C THR A 114 14.93 -9.61 -21.47
N LEU A 115 14.04 -9.41 -20.53
CA LEU A 115 12.64 -9.80 -20.68
C LEU A 115 11.78 -8.60 -21.03
N TYR A 116 11.08 -8.72 -22.15
CA TYR A 116 9.97 -7.83 -22.47
C TYR A 116 8.83 -8.07 -21.50
N ASN A 117 8.50 -7.02 -20.76
CA ASN A 117 7.36 -6.99 -19.87
C ASN A 117 6.35 -5.98 -20.43
N PRO A 118 5.24 -6.42 -21.00
CA PRO A 118 4.26 -5.51 -21.61
C PRO A 118 3.72 -4.48 -20.63
N TRP A 119 3.47 -4.88 -19.39
CA TRP A 119 3.01 -3.98 -18.35
C TRP A 119 3.96 -2.81 -18.13
N MET A 120 5.25 -3.09 -18.01
CA MET A 120 6.26 -2.08 -17.83
C MET A 120 6.55 -1.30 -19.11
N ALA A 121 6.68 -1.99 -20.22
CA ALA A 121 7.04 -1.39 -21.50
C ALA A 121 5.92 -0.48 -22.04
N GLU A 122 4.69 -0.89 -21.87
CA GLU A 122 3.51 -0.16 -22.32
C GLU A 122 2.94 0.77 -21.24
N LYS A 123 3.57 0.82 -20.06
CA LYS A 123 3.16 1.65 -18.93
C LYS A 123 1.65 1.54 -18.64
N MET A 124 1.13 0.32 -18.58
CA MET A 124 -0.31 0.07 -18.52
C MET A 124 -0.98 0.61 -17.26
N TRP A 125 -0.22 1.00 -16.24
CA TRP A 125 -0.68 1.67 -15.03
C TRP A 125 -0.71 3.21 -15.16
N VAL A 126 -0.21 3.78 -16.26
CA VAL A 126 -0.13 5.24 -16.45
C VAL A 126 -0.93 5.63 -17.68
N PRO A 127 -1.93 6.52 -17.58
CA PRO A 127 -2.58 7.09 -18.74
C PRO A 127 -1.57 7.90 -19.58
N TYR A 128 -1.47 7.63 -20.87
CA TYR A 128 -0.58 8.35 -21.77
C TYR A 128 -1.07 9.76 -22.09
N HIS A 129 -2.37 9.99 -21.98
CA HIS A 129 -2.99 11.28 -22.27
C HIS A 129 -4.29 11.47 -21.47
N LYS A 130 -4.69 12.72 -21.30
CA LYS A 130 -5.95 13.07 -20.64
C LYS A 130 -7.14 12.45 -21.40
N GLY A 131 -8.01 11.76 -20.66
CA GLY A 131 -9.18 11.09 -21.21
C GLY A 131 -8.93 9.70 -21.78
N GLN A 132 -7.73 9.15 -21.65
CA GLN A 132 -7.48 7.75 -21.97
C GLN A 132 -8.28 6.85 -21.03
N PRO A 133 -9.14 5.95 -21.54
CA PRO A 133 -9.81 4.98 -20.72
C PRO A 133 -8.78 4.00 -20.16
N THR A 134 -8.81 3.80 -18.86
CA THR A 134 -8.04 2.75 -18.20
C THR A 134 -9.03 1.74 -17.62
N HIS A 135 -8.81 0.46 -17.86
CA HIS A 135 -9.60 -0.60 -17.24
C HIS A 135 -9.16 -0.85 -15.78
N LEU A 136 -8.12 -0.19 -15.34
CA LEU A 136 -7.50 -0.33 -14.04
C LEU A 136 -7.59 1.00 -13.32
N LEU A 137 -7.79 0.95 -12.01
CA LEU A 137 -7.70 2.15 -11.20
C LEU A 137 -6.25 2.66 -11.24
N PRO A 138 -6.00 3.88 -11.76
CA PRO A 138 -4.63 4.41 -11.81
C PRO A 138 -4.13 4.67 -10.39
N PRO A 139 -2.82 4.59 -10.14
CA PRO A 139 -2.26 5.04 -8.88
C PRO A 139 -2.52 6.55 -8.71
N ILE A 140 -2.59 7.00 -7.47
CA ILE A 140 -2.62 8.43 -7.14
C ILE A 140 -1.34 9.09 -7.67
N GLU A 141 -0.22 8.44 -7.40
CA GLU A 141 1.08 8.78 -7.98
C GLU A 141 2.02 7.58 -7.94
N ASN A 142 3.08 7.62 -8.73
CA ASN A 142 4.21 6.73 -8.54
C ASN A 142 5.07 7.25 -7.40
N SER A 143 5.35 6.40 -6.44
CA SER A 143 6.08 6.72 -5.24
C SER A 143 7.54 6.25 -5.34
N TRP A 144 8.28 6.40 -4.26
CA TRP A 144 9.73 6.20 -4.22
C TRP A 144 10.16 5.60 -2.89
N ASN A 145 11.40 5.13 -2.86
CA ASN A 145 12.19 4.88 -1.65
C ASN A 145 11.69 3.78 -0.72
N ALA A 146 11.14 2.70 -1.30
CA ALA A 146 10.71 1.50 -0.57
C ALA A 146 9.86 1.83 0.69
N PRO A 147 8.73 2.52 0.56
CA PRO A 147 7.89 2.89 1.69
C PRO A 147 7.22 1.64 2.26
N ALA A 148 7.39 1.39 3.56
CA ALA A 148 6.83 0.23 4.21
C ALA A 148 5.80 0.57 5.29
N SER A 149 5.90 1.75 5.87
CA SER A 149 5.00 2.23 6.92
C SER A 149 4.00 3.22 6.36
N PHE A 150 2.75 3.10 6.76
CA PHE A 150 1.68 4.01 6.37
C PHE A 150 0.68 4.16 7.52
N SER A 151 0.40 5.38 7.95
CA SER A 151 -0.55 5.64 9.03
C SER A 151 -1.25 6.97 8.85
N PHE A 152 -2.51 7.06 9.29
CA PHE A 152 -3.33 8.27 9.26
C PHE A 152 -3.46 8.88 10.65
N GLN A 153 -3.43 10.21 10.73
CA GLN A 153 -3.65 10.95 11.96
C GLN A 153 -4.81 11.94 11.80
N PRO A 154 -6.00 11.60 12.31
CA PRO A 154 -7.16 12.48 12.24
C PRO A 154 -7.09 13.67 13.20
N GLY A 155 -6.38 13.48 14.32
CA GLY A 155 -6.34 14.42 15.42
C GLY A 155 -5.20 15.43 15.37
N ALA A 156 -4.99 16.12 16.49
CA ALA A 156 -3.98 17.16 16.63
C ALA A 156 -2.64 16.65 17.22
N ALA A 157 -2.36 15.34 17.15
CA ALA A 157 -1.05 14.82 17.49
C ALA A 157 0.03 15.51 16.65
N LEU A 158 1.19 15.74 17.19
CA LEU A 158 2.27 16.57 16.59
C LEU A 158 1.86 18.02 16.30
N GLY A 159 0.83 18.52 16.99
CA GLY A 159 0.26 19.87 16.78
C GLY A 159 -0.73 19.95 15.63
N GLY A 160 -1.59 20.95 15.62
CA GLY A 160 -2.69 21.08 14.65
C GLY A 160 -2.26 21.16 13.18
N LYS A 161 -0.99 21.45 12.91
CA LYS A 161 -0.45 21.48 11.55
C LYS A 161 -0.63 20.13 10.82
N TYR A 162 -0.52 19.01 11.54
CA TYR A 162 -0.53 17.68 10.96
C TYR A 162 -1.87 16.95 11.16
N GLN A 163 -2.92 17.66 11.50
CA GLN A 163 -4.26 17.10 11.52
C GLN A 163 -4.67 16.63 10.11
N ASN A 164 -5.34 15.48 10.03
CA ASN A 164 -5.77 14.85 8.79
C ASN A 164 -4.62 14.60 7.80
N HIS A 165 -3.46 14.19 8.32
CA HIS A 165 -2.32 13.82 7.49
C HIS A 165 -2.07 12.32 7.52
N PHE A 166 -1.60 11.82 6.39
CA PHE A 166 -0.96 10.52 6.28
C PHE A 166 0.53 10.66 6.53
N PHE A 167 1.09 9.66 7.19
CA PHE A 167 2.51 9.54 7.49
C PHE A 167 3.07 8.33 6.77
N LEU A 168 4.03 8.56 5.90
CA LEU A 168 4.67 7.56 5.08
C LEU A 168 6.13 7.39 5.50
N GLY A 169 6.45 6.21 6.01
CA GLY A 169 7.82 5.85 6.35
C GLY A 169 8.49 5.08 5.22
N GLY A 170 9.62 5.60 4.79
CA GLY A 170 10.49 4.99 3.77
C GLY A 170 11.90 4.77 4.29
N ARG A 171 12.86 4.68 3.37
CA ARG A 171 14.27 4.52 3.73
C ARG A 171 14.83 5.87 4.21
N GLY A 172 15.18 5.92 5.49
CA GLY A 172 15.85 7.06 6.09
C GLY A 172 14.96 8.21 6.53
N GLU A 173 13.64 8.16 6.29
CA GLU A 173 12.75 9.31 6.56
C GLU A 173 11.30 8.90 6.82
N ILE A 174 10.55 9.81 7.43
CA ILE A 174 9.09 9.81 7.51
C ILE A 174 8.58 11.12 6.94
N ARG A 175 7.61 11.04 6.05
CA ARG A 175 6.96 12.19 5.39
C ARG A 175 5.49 12.27 5.76
N ALA A 176 4.96 13.50 5.81
CA ALA A 176 3.55 13.75 6.05
C ALA A 176 2.93 14.51 4.88
N PHE A 177 1.71 14.13 4.52
CA PHE A 177 0.93 14.73 3.45
C PHE A 177 -0.57 14.51 3.64
N GLN A 178 -1.38 15.23 2.89
CA GLN A 178 -2.83 15.06 2.86
C GLN A 178 -3.30 14.46 1.55
N MET A 179 -4.49 13.84 1.58
CA MET A 179 -5.20 13.36 0.40
C MET A 179 -6.44 14.21 0.16
N PHE A 180 -6.64 14.61 -1.09
CA PHE A 180 -7.81 15.35 -1.53
C PHE A 180 -8.50 14.63 -2.67
N ALA A 181 -9.82 14.62 -2.68
CA ALA A 181 -10.59 14.04 -3.77
C ALA A 181 -10.25 14.70 -5.11
N ASP A 182 -10.08 13.90 -6.15
CA ASP A 182 -9.81 14.33 -7.53
C ASP A 182 -10.59 13.45 -8.51
N GLY A 183 -11.83 13.82 -8.78
CA GLY A 183 -12.76 13.00 -9.54
C GLY A 183 -13.11 11.70 -8.82
N ALA A 184 -12.88 10.56 -9.45
CA ALA A 184 -13.08 9.22 -8.88
C ALA A 184 -11.84 8.68 -8.14
N ASN A 185 -10.80 9.48 -8.03
CA ASN A 185 -9.55 9.15 -7.35
C ASN A 185 -9.19 10.28 -6.36
N PHE A 186 -7.96 10.27 -5.91
CA PHE A 186 -7.40 11.27 -5.00
C PHE A 186 -6.10 11.84 -5.57
N LYS A 187 -5.69 12.96 -5.02
CA LYS A 187 -4.36 13.54 -5.22
C LYS A 187 -3.71 13.83 -3.87
N ARG A 188 -2.42 13.65 -3.82
CA ARG A 188 -1.60 14.00 -2.68
C ARG A 188 -1.28 15.50 -2.69
N GLN A 189 -1.29 16.11 -1.52
CA GLN A 189 -0.84 17.48 -1.31
C GLN A 189 0.10 17.55 -0.10
N GLY A 190 1.19 18.27 -0.26
CA GLY A 190 2.24 18.40 0.74
C GLY A 190 3.24 17.24 0.67
N ASP A 191 4.39 17.45 1.31
CA ASP A 191 5.49 16.47 1.40
C ASP A 191 6.46 16.88 2.51
N ASP A 192 5.91 17.15 3.69
CA ASP A 192 6.71 17.59 4.83
C ASP A 192 7.56 16.43 5.38
N ILE A 193 8.86 16.64 5.44
CA ILE A 193 9.75 15.67 6.11
C ILE A 193 9.65 15.90 7.62
N ILE A 194 9.07 14.92 8.31
CA ILE A 194 8.89 14.93 9.78
C ILE A 194 10.13 14.40 10.49
N VAL A 195 10.71 13.35 9.93
CA VAL A 195 11.92 12.70 10.43
C VAL A 195 12.84 12.45 9.25
N SER A 196 14.14 12.67 9.42
CA SER A 196 15.16 12.37 8.43
C SER A 196 16.46 11.89 9.08
N GLY A 197 17.37 11.35 8.26
CA GLY A 197 18.66 10.88 8.74
C GLY A 197 18.62 9.56 9.50
N LEU A 198 17.53 8.80 9.37
CA LEU A 198 17.44 7.45 9.93
C LEU A 198 18.39 6.51 9.21
N SER A 199 18.97 5.58 9.96
CA SER A 199 19.98 4.65 9.44
C SER A 199 19.42 3.60 8.49
N ASP A 200 18.08 3.39 8.50
CA ASP A 200 17.46 2.31 7.75
C ASP A 200 16.00 2.61 7.40
N GLN A 201 15.31 1.63 6.81
CA GLN A 201 13.91 1.71 6.40
C GLN A 201 12.98 1.71 7.60
N VAL A 202 12.00 2.60 7.62
CA VAL A 202 10.88 2.58 8.56
C VAL A 202 9.92 1.47 8.16
N LEU A 203 9.72 0.48 9.04
CA LEU A 203 8.86 -0.68 8.75
C LEU A 203 7.42 -0.47 9.15
N THR A 204 7.20 0.17 10.30
CA THR A 204 5.86 0.46 10.81
C THR A 204 5.88 1.76 11.57
N SER A 205 4.74 2.44 11.59
CA SER A 205 4.51 3.61 12.44
C SER A 205 3.08 3.59 12.97
N THR A 206 2.90 4.17 14.14
CA THR A 206 1.58 4.30 14.77
C THR A 206 1.57 5.48 15.73
N PHE A 207 0.41 6.09 15.89
CA PHE A 207 0.19 7.09 16.93
C PHE A 207 -0.33 6.41 18.19
N ALA A 208 0.32 6.70 19.32
CA ALA A 208 -0.15 6.24 20.61
C ALA A 208 -1.16 7.21 21.23
N PRO A 209 -1.92 6.79 22.27
CA PRO A 209 -2.87 7.65 22.94
C PRO A 209 -2.27 8.91 23.57
N ASP A 210 -0.95 8.94 23.79
CA ASP A 210 -0.22 10.11 24.28
C ASP A 210 0.11 11.14 23.19
N GLY A 211 -0.34 10.89 21.95
CA GLY A 211 -0.13 11.74 20.78
C GLY A 211 1.25 11.63 20.13
N LYS A 212 2.11 10.73 20.61
CA LYS A 212 3.44 10.52 20.02
C LYS A 212 3.38 9.55 18.84
N LEU A 213 4.23 9.79 17.85
CA LEU A 213 4.47 8.89 16.74
C LEU A 213 5.57 7.88 17.13
N TYR A 214 5.22 6.61 17.14
CA TYR A 214 6.14 5.49 17.34
C TYR A 214 6.42 4.82 15.99
N PHE A 215 7.66 4.44 15.76
CA PHE A 215 8.04 3.72 14.55
C PHE A 215 9.14 2.70 14.80
N THR A 216 9.24 1.68 13.94
CA THR A 216 10.31 0.68 13.96
C THR A 216 11.16 0.79 12.71
N LEU A 217 12.44 0.48 12.85
CA LEU A 217 13.40 0.45 11.75
C LEU A 217 13.76 -0.98 11.37
N TRP A 218 13.99 -1.19 10.08
CA TRP A 218 14.61 -2.42 9.59
C TRP A 218 16.10 -2.37 9.94
N ASN A 219 16.44 -2.76 11.17
CA ASN A 219 17.83 -2.83 11.58
C ASN A 219 18.11 -4.23 12.14
N ARG A 220 19.29 -4.73 11.88
CA ARG A 220 19.78 -5.96 12.53
C ARG A 220 19.90 -5.81 14.05
N ARG A 221 19.74 -4.62 14.57
CA ARG A 221 19.62 -4.30 16.01
C ARG A 221 18.35 -3.50 16.24
N PRO A 222 17.32 -4.07 16.86
CA PRO A 222 16.07 -3.36 17.10
C PRO A 222 16.33 -2.12 17.95
N ALA A 223 15.96 -0.96 17.43
CA ALA A 223 15.88 0.28 18.19
C ALA A 223 14.44 0.80 18.11
N ILE A 224 13.83 1.05 19.23
CA ILE A 224 12.57 1.78 19.37
C ILE A 224 12.95 3.20 19.76
N SER A 225 12.65 4.18 18.94
CA SER A 225 12.83 5.58 19.28
C SER A 225 11.47 6.26 19.34
N PRO A 226 11.05 6.77 20.50
CA PRO A 226 9.93 7.71 20.58
C PRO A 226 10.40 9.09 20.08
N LEU A 227 9.54 9.78 19.37
CA LEU A 227 9.65 11.22 19.06
C LEU A 227 8.88 12.03 20.09
#